data_d48f0fbb671000672853b2244018364d
#
_entry.id   d48f0fbb671000672853b2244018364d
#
_cell.length_a   1.000
_cell.length_b   1.000
_cell.length_c   1.000
_cell.angle_alpha   90.00
_cell.angle_beta   90.00
_cell.angle_gamma   90.00
#
_symmetry.space_group_name_H-M   'P 1'
#
loop_
_entity.id
_entity.type
_entity.pdbx_description
1 polymer ?
#
loop_
_entity_poly.entity_id
_entity_poly.type
_entity_poly.pdbx_seq_one_letter_code
_entity_poly.pdbx_strand_id
1 'polypeptide(L)'
;MTGLRKWAAIAGVTAIAVAATMMSAHAGAQQGAPTAAPKKETPTEAANREAAGKVVPGPWAYSGASGYTNYLGQGTGRSPVQPIKFPHPVHVNTLKINCVFCHFAAFKSPDPGLPAVGTCMGCHLIMGADRPEIQKLAAYANKKQPVPWVRVHKVPEYVRFPHMRHVNAGVTCQTCHGQINNMPQVFQYASLNMGWCVSCHVQGYSPAEGLKAAGYVPDSATIALPRKKASYDCSNCHY
;
A
#
# COMPACT_ATOMS: atom_id res chain seq x y z
N MET A 1 -78.48 -12.00 15.79
CA MET A 1 -77.51 -11.04 15.30
C MET A 1 -76.66 -10.47 16.44
N THR A 2 -75.89 -11.33 17.12
CA THR A 2 -75.03 -10.94 18.26
C THR A 2 -73.81 -11.86 18.33
N GLY A 3 -72.86 -11.68 17.46
CA GLY A 3 -71.67 -12.54 17.43
C GLY A 3 -70.39 -11.88 16.91
N LEU A 4 -70.45 -10.67 16.32
CA LEU A 4 -69.31 -10.09 15.60
C LEU A 4 -68.55 -8.99 16.35
N ARG A 5 -68.88 -8.66 17.58
CA ARG A 5 -68.27 -7.53 18.29
C ARG A 5 -67.18 -7.92 19.35
N LYS A 6 -66.95 -9.22 19.57
CA LYS A 6 -66.00 -9.66 20.62
C LYS A 6 -64.60 -10.04 20.13
N TRP A 7 -64.39 -10.05 18.82
CA TRP A 7 -63.07 -10.44 18.27
C TRP A 7 -62.15 -9.28 17.90
N ALA A 8 -62.70 -8.06 17.83
CA ALA A 8 -61.91 -6.87 17.43
C ALA A 8 -61.06 -6.30 18.60
N ALA A 9 -61.35 -6.65 19.86
CA ALA A 9 -60.64 -6.11 21.01
C ALA A 9 -59.37 -6.88 21.40
N ILE A 10 -59.27 -8.14 20.96
CA ILE A 10 -58.11 -9.00 21.32
C ILE A 10 -56.95 -8.82 20.33
N ALA A 11 -57.20 -8.44 19.09
CA ALA A 11 -56.16 -8.21 18.08
C ALA A 11 -55.34 -6.95 18.33
N GLY A 12 -55.92 -5.93 18.99
CA GLY A 12 -55.22 -4.66 19.27
C GLY A 12 -54.19 -4.71 20.38
N VAL A 13 -54.40 -5.58 21.38
CA VAL A 13 -53.51 -5.66 22.56
C VAL A 13 -52.25 -6.47 22.24
N THR A 14 -52.35 -7.47 21.38
CA THR A 14 -51.21 -8.30 21.00
C THR A 14 -50.25 -7.57 20.03
N ALA A 15 -50.78 -6.69 19.18
CA ALA A 15 -49.91 -5.91 18.26
C ALA A 15 -49.04 -4.85 19.01
N ILE A 16 -49.57 -4.25 20.09
CA ILE A 16 -48.81 -3.26 20.87
C ILE A 16 -47.74 -3.96 21.72
N ALA A 17 -47.98 -5.16 22.24
CA ALA A 17 -46.99 -5.89 23.03
C ALA A 17 -45.82 -6.41 22.17
N VAL A 18 -46.05 -6.81 20.90
CA VAL A 18 -45.01 -7.24 19.98
C VAL A 18 -44.14 -6.04 19.49
N ALA A 19 -44.77 -4.87 19.30
CA ALA A 19 -44.00 -3.66 18.93
C ALA A 19 -43.11 -3.18 20.08
N ALA A 20 -43.55 -3.25 21.33
CA ALA A 20 -42.77 -2.88 22.50
C ALA A 20 -41.57 -3.81 22.76
N THR A 21 -41.72 -5.10 22.51
CA THR A 21 -40.62 -6.07 22.63
C THR A 21 -39.60 -5.95 21.50
N MET A 22 -40.01 -5.57 20.28
CA MET A 22 -39.09 -5.33 19.16
C MET A 22 -38.27 -4.04 19.32
N MET A 23 -38.81 -3.01 19.97
CA MET A 23 -38.08 -1.75 20.23
C MET A 23 -37.05 -1.91 21.38
N SER A 24 -37.27 -2.82 22.31
CA SER A 24 -36.31 -3.06 23.40
C SER A 24 -35.07 -3.85 22.95
N ALA A 25 -35.16 -4.62 21.87
CA ALA A 25 -34.06 -5.42 21.35
C ALA A 25 -33.02 -4.57 20.55
N HIS A 26 -33.37 -3.36 20.12
CA HIS A 26 -32.47 -2.49 19.36
C HIS A 26 -31.68 -1.49 20.20
N ALA A 27 -32.03 -1.30 21.47
CA ALA A 27 -31.32 -0.39 22.40
C ALA A 27 -30.09 -1.03 23.07
N GLY A 28 -29.87 -2.33 22.92
CA GLY A 28 -28.76 -3.07 23.55
C GLY A 28 -27.51 -3.27 22.70
N ALA A 29 -27.51 -2.85 21.44
CA ALA A 29 -26.45 -3.19 20.46
C ALA A 29 -25.39 -2.11 20.24
N GLN A 30 -25.32 -1.10 21.09
CA GLN A 30 -24.26 -0.08 21.05
C GLN A 30 -23.41 -0.05 22.33
N GLN A 31 -23.14 -1.22 22.90
CA GLN A 31 -21.96 -1.34 23.75
C GLN A 31 -20.77 -1.45 22.82
N GLY A 32 -19.91 -0.40 22.84
CA GLY A 32 -18.71 -0.34 22.03
C GLY A 32 -17.94 -1.65 22.10
N ALA A 33 -17.51 -2.15 20.95
CA ALA A 33 -16.63 -3.30 20.93
C ALA A 33 -15.52 -3.09 21.95
N PRO A 34 -15.18 -4.09 22.77
CA PRO A 34 -14.10 -3.93 23.74
C PRO A 34 -12.86 -3.49 22.95
N THR A 35 -12.32 -2.32 23.32
CA THR A 35 -11.02 -1.88 22.81
C THR A 35 -10.04 -2.99 23.14
N ALA A 36 -9.61 -3.71 22.10
CA ALA A 36 -8.64 -4.79 22.27
C ALA A 36 -7.46 -4.21 23.06
N ALA A 37 -7.08 -4.87 24.14
CA ALA A 37 -5.90 -4.48 24.91
C ALA A 37 -4.72 -4.32 23.94
N PRO A 38 -3.84 -3.33 24.14
CA PRO A 38 -2.72 -3.12 23.23
C PRO A 38 -1.95 -4.42 23.09
N LYS A 39 -1.93 -4.94 21.86
CA LYS A 39 -1.28 -6.19 21.53
C LYS A 39 0.20 -6.04 21.88
N LYS A 40 0.71 -6.91 22.73
CA LYS A 40 2.13 -6.87 23.09
C LYS A 40 2.96 -7.07 21.81
N GLU A 41 3.83 -6.10 21.53
CA GLU A 41 4.71 -6.11 20.36
C GLU A 41 5.58 -7.37 20.39
N THR A 42 5.62 -8.09 19.28
CA THR A 42 6.51 -9.25 19.15
C THR A 42 7.96 -8.81 18.99
N PRO A 43 8.95 -9.64 19.33
CA PRO A 43 10.35 -9.31 19.10
C PRO A 43 10.66 -8.93 17.65
N THR A 44 9.95 -9.53 16.70
CA THR A 44 10.10 -9.23 15.26
C THR A 44 9.53 -7.85 14.92
N GLU A 45 8.38 -7.47 15.48
CA GLU A 45 7.79 -6.15 15.27
C GLU A 45 8.67 -5.05 15.89
N ALA A 46 9.23 -5.30 17.09
CA ALA A 46 10.19 -4.40 17.73
C ALA A 46 11.47 -4.22 16.90
N ALA A 47 12.04 -5.30 16.40
CA ALA A 47 13.20 -5.27 15.52
C ALA A 47 12.93 -4.52 14.21
N ASN A 48 11.74 -4.70 13.62
CA ASN A 48 11.34 -3.99 12.40
C ASN A 48 11.12 -2.49 12.66
N ARG A 49 10.56 -2.13 13.79
CA ARG A 49 10.40 -0.73 14.20
C ARG A 49 11.77 -0.05 14.38
N GLU A 50 12.72 -0.73 15.03
CA GLU A 50 14.08 -0.23 15.19
C GLU A 50 14.80 -0.11 13.83
N ALA A 51 14.69 -1.12 12.98
CA ALA A 51 15.30 -1.13 11.65
C ALA A 51 14.68 -0.07 10.72
N ALA A 52 13.40 0.29 10.90
CA ALA A 52 12.72 1.28 10.06
C ALA A 52 13.36 2.68 10.12
N GLY A 53 14.04 3.01 11.22
CA GLY A 53 14.80 4.25 11.39
C GLY A 53 16.23 4.19 10.85
N LYS A 54 16.76 3.00 10.59
CA LYS A 54 18.14 2.83 10.13
C LYS A 54 18.24 3.00 8.62
N VAL A 55 19.13 3.88 8.17
CA VAL A 55 19.55 3.97 6.77
C VAL A 55 20.64 2.95 6.56
N VAL A 56 20.41 2.00 5.65
CA VAL A 56 21.43 1.02 5.28
C VAL A 56 22.16 1.55 4.06
N PRO A 57 23.42 1.98 4.18
CA PRO A 57 24.24 2.34 3.02
C PRO A 57 24.43 1.08 2.17
N GLY A 58 23.94 1.11 0.94
CA GLY A 58 24.17 0.08 -0.05
C GLY A 58 24.91 0.66 -1.24
N PRO A 59 25.53 -0.15 -2.11
CA PRO A 59 26.18 0.32 -3.32
C PRO A 59 25.24 1.04 -4.29
N TRP A 60 23.93 0.87 -4.09
CA TRP A 60 22.83 1.55 -4.76
C TRP A 60 22.23 2.68 -3.92
N ALA A 61 22.65 2.83 -2.67
CA ALA A 61 22.27 3.96 -1.85
C ALA A 61 22.67 5.23 -2.62
N TYR A 62 21.70 6.09 -2.76
CA TYR A 62 21.79 7.29 -3.53
C TYR A 62 23.08 8.10 -3.27
N SER A 63 23.93 8.21 -4.27
CA SER A 63 25.20 8.92 -4.22
C SER A 63 25.08 10.43 -4.55
N GLY A 64 23.87 10.98 -4.54
CA GLY A 64 23.62 12.37 -4.96
C GLY A 64 23.57 12.58 -6.47
N ALA A 65 23.97 11.59 -7.27
CA ALA A 65 24.09 11.72 -8.71
C ALA A 65 22.75 11.75 -9.47
N SER A 66 21.63 11.33 -8.86
CA SER A 66 20.33 11.30 -9.50
C SER A 66 19.51 12.60 -9.32
N GLY A 67 20.03 13.60 -8.61
CA GLY A 67 19.35 14.88 -8.40
C GLY A 67 18.15 14.86 -7.47
N TYR A 68 17.80 13.73 -6.87
CA TYR A 68 16.68 13.62 -5.94
C TYR A 68 17.12 13.85 -4.50
N THR A 69 17.05 15.08 -4.10
CA THR A 69 17.20 15.50 -2.70
C THR A 69 15.84 15.97 -2.19
N ASN A 70 15.64 15.96 -0.87
CA ASN A 70 14.52 16.71 -0.30
C ASN A 70 14.77 18.22 -0.52
N TYR A 71 13.79 19.05 -0.20
CA TYR A 71 13.90 20.50 -0.38
C TYR A 71 15.04 21.16 0.43
N LEU A 72 15.60 20.45 1.40
CA LEU A 72 16.79 20.85 2.15
C LEU A 72 18.10 20.38 1.52
N GLY A 73 18.05 19.76 0.33
CA GLY A 73 19.22 19.23 -0.35
C GLY A 73 19.74 17.89 0.19
N GLN A 74 19.02 17.26 1.11
CA GLN A 74 19.42 15.96 1.69
C GLN A 74 18.94 14.82 0.82
N GLY A 75 19.80 13.85 0.58
CA GLY A 75 19.46 12.60 -0.09
C GLY A 75 18.43 11.82 0.72
N THR A 76 17.54 11.12 0.02
CA THR A 76 16.50 10.31 0.69
C THR A 76 16.99 8.92 1.05
N GLY A 77 17.50 8.15 0.15
CA GLY A 77 18.23 6.87 0.31
C GLY A 77 17.82 5.92 1.45
N ARG A 78 16.69 6.17 2.12
CA ARG A 78 16.24 5.36 3.27
C ARG A 78 15.97 3.93 2.81
N SER A 79 16.72 2.97 3.38
CA SER A 79 16.67 1.56 3.03
C SER A 79 16.65 0.71 4.30
N PRO A 80 15.49 0.49 4.93
CA PRO A 80 15.40 -0.30 6.15
C PRO A 80 15.68 -1.77 5.87
N VAL A 81 16.27 -2.44 6.86
CA VAL A 81 16.46 -3.89 6.83
C VAL A 81 15.10 -4.57 6.81
N GLN A 82 14.95 -5.55 5.93
CA GLN A 82 13.71 -6.32 5.79
C GLN A 82 13.82 -7.69 6.49
N PRO A 83 12.73 -8.26 6.99
CA PRO A 83 12.72 -9.57 7.63
C PRO A 83 13.17 -10.70 6.69
N ILE A 84 12.90 -10.54 5.41
CA ILE A 84 13.34 -11.43 4.33
C ILE A 84 13.99 -10.58 3.25
N LYS A 85 15.16 -11.00 2.78
CA LYS A 85 15.82 -10.34 1.64
C LYS A 85 15.08 -10.70 0.35
N PHE A 86 14.36 -9.74 -0.22
CA PHE A 86 13.63 -9.91 -1.47
C PHE A 86 14.32 -9.14 -2.61
N PRO A 87 14.98 -9.85 -3.55
CA PRO A 87 15.68 -9.22 -4.66
C PRO A 87 14.73 -8.95 -5.83
N HIS A 88 14.30 -7.71 -6.03
CA HIS A 88 13.52 -7.31 -7.19
C HIS A 88 14.20 -7.66 -8.53
N PRO A 89 15.55 -7.52 -8.69
CA PRO A 89 16.21 -7.83 -9.95
C PRO A 89 15.97 -9.26 -10.44
N VAL A 90 15.96 -10.23 -9.53
CA VAL A 90 15.71 -11.64 -9.90
C VAL A 90 14.28 -11.82 -10.40
N HIS A 91 13.30 -11.29 -9.68
CA HIS A 91 11.88 -11.49 -10.02
C HIS A 91 11.46 -10.69 -11.25
N VAL A 92 11.89 -9.44 -11.36
CA VAL A 92 11.44 -8.54 -12.43
C VAL A 92 12.31 -8.65 -13.68
N ASN A 93 13.65 -8.59 -13.52
CA ASN A 93 14.54 -8.57 -14.68
C ASN A 93 14.83 -9.97 -15.23
N THR A 94 15.10 -10.95 -14.35
CA THR A 94 15.43 -12.31 -14.79
C THR A 94 14.17 -13.11 -15.12
N LEU A 95 13.20 -13.15 -14.19
CA LEU A 95 11.97 -13.94 -14.36
C LEU A 95 10.86 -13.20 -15.13
N LYS A 96 11.06 -11.91 -15.44
CA LYS A 96 10.10 -11.07 -16.18
C LYS A 96 8.72 -10.97 -15.54
N ILE A 97 8.64 -11.11 -14.21
CA ILE A 97 7.38 -10.96 -13.47
C ILE A 97 6.99 -9.48 -13.45
N ASN A 98 5.77 -9.18 -13.89
CA ASN A 98 5.28 -7.81 -13.90
C ASN A 98 5.02 -7.29 -12.47
N CYS A 99 5.26 -5.99 -12.23
CA CYS A 99 5.05 -5.35 -10.94
C CYS A 99 3.66 -5.61 -10.36
N VAL A 100 2.63 -5.54 -11.20
CA VAL A 100 1.23 -5.71 -10.79
C VAL A 100 0.83 -7.15 -10.49
N PHE A 101 1.67 -8.12 -10.80
CA PHE A 101 1.45 -9.51 -10.36
C PHE A 101 1.51 -9.59 -8.82
N CYS A 102 2.44 -8.86 -8.21
CA CYS A 102 2.60 -8.81 -6.76
C CYS A 102 1.87 -7.61 -6.14
N HIS A 103 1.90 -6.45 -6.81
CA HIS A 103 1.27 -5.21 -6.35
C HIS A 103 -0.06 -4.96 -7.07
N PHE A 104 -0.93 -5.98 -7.12
CA PHE A 104 -2.17 -5.99 -7.90
C PHE A 104 -3.19 -4.92 -7.45
N ALA A 105 -3.10 -4.48 -6.19
CA ALA A 105 -4.01 -3.48 -5.66
C ALA A 105 -3.68 -2.04 -6.14
N ALA A 106 -2.51 -1.83 -6.77
CA ALA A 106 -2.08 -0.50 -7.21
C ALA A 106 -3.07 0.20 -8.16
N PHE A 107 -3.84 -0.56 -8.95
CA PHE A 107 -4.88 -0.02 -9.84
C PHE A 107 -6.24 0.20 -9.17
N LYS A 108 -6.46 -0.40 -8.00
CA LYS A 108 -7.79 -0.50 -7.38
C LYS A 108 -7.87 0.13 -6.00
N SER A 109 -6.74 0.41 -5.36
CA SER A 109 -6.67 0.84 -3.98
C SER A 109 -5.73 2.04 -3.80
N PRO A 110 -5.93 2.85 -2.77
CA PRO A 110 -4.94 3.82 -2.33
C PRO A 110 -3.60 3.17 -1.98
N ASP A 111 -3.60 2.00 -1.37
CA ASP A 111 -2.40 1.22 -1.05
C ASP A 111 -2.16 0.17 -2.13
N PRO A 112 -0.94 0.05 -2.70
CA PRO A 112 -0.62 -0.92 -3.74
C PRO A 112 -0.64 -2.36 -3.24
N GLY A 113 -0.64 -2.55 -1.92
CA GLY A 113 -0.61 -3.85 -1.27
C GLY A 113 0.74 -4.57 -1.40
N LEU A 114 0.85 -5.61 -0.61
CA LEU A 114 1.92 -6.61 -0.69
C LEU A 114 1.28 -7.98 -0.92
N PRO A 115 1.92 -8.87 -1.70
CA PRO A 115 1.35 -10.18 -1.96
C PRO A 115 1.24 -10.99 -0.66
N ALA A 116 0.18 -11.78 -0.53
CA ALA A 116 0.05 -12.74 0.55
C ALA A 116 1.19 -13.77 0.46
N VAL A 117 1.58 -14.34 1.61
CA VAL A 117 2.64 -15.36 1.67
C VAL A 117 2.35 -16.54 0.73
N GLY A 118 1.07 -16.91 0.58
CA GLY A 118 0.65 -17.96 -0.36
C GLY A 118 1.00 -17.67 -1.82
N THR A 119 0.97 -16.42 -2.25
CA THR A 119 1.39 -16.03 -3.60
C THR A 119 2.87 -16.34 -3.83
N CYS A 120 3.72 -16.06 -2.85
CA CYS A 120 5.14 -16.39 -2.90
C CYS A 120 5.36 -17.90 -2.91
N MET A 121 4.65 -18.62 -2.04
CA MET A 121 4.76 -20.08 -1.90
C MET A 121 4.25 -20.83 -3.13
N GLY A 122 3.43 -20.22 -4.00
CA GLY A 122 3.03 -20.82 -5.27
C GLY A 122 4.20 -21.25 -6.14
N CYS A 123 5.33 -20.54 -6.07
CA CYS A 123 6.58 -20.90 -6.74
C CYS A 123 7.62 -21.48 -5.76
N HIS A 124 7.72 -20.92 -4.56
CA HIS A 124 8.78 -21.23 -3.60
C HIS A 124 8.57 -22.54 -2.80
N LEU A 125 7.47 -23.25 -3.03
CA LEU A 125 7.36 -24.65 -2.59
C LEU A 125 8.39 -25.55 -3.29
N ILE A 126 8.79 -25.18 -4.51
CA ILE A 126 9.74 -25.96 -5.33
C ILE A 126 11.00 -25.15 -5.61
N MET A 127 10.83 -23.88 -6.04
CA MET A 127 11.94 -23.05 -6.48
C MET A 127 12.73 -22.46 -5.29
N GLY A 128 13.95 -22.93 -5.11
CA GLY A 128 14.88 -22.45 -4.09
C GLY A 128 14.42 -22.75 -2.65
N ALA A 129 13.68 -23.83 -2.44
CA ALA A 129 13.16 -24.23 -1.13
C ALA A 129 14.25 -24.45 -0.08
N ASP A 130 15.46 -24.79 -0.52
CA ASP A 130 16.67 -24.97 0.28
C ASP A 130 17.34 -23.66 0.73
N ARG A 131 16.99 -22.53 0.09
CA ARG A 131 17.62 -21.23 0.37
C ARG A 131 17.16 -20.66 1.71
N PRO A 132 18.07 -20.08 2.51
CA PRO A 132 17.74 -19.58 3.87
C PRO A 132 16.60 -18.56 3.89
N GLU A 133 16.53 -17.65 2.91
CA GLU A 133 15.46 -16.65 2.84
C GLU A 133 14.11 -17.28 2.50
N ILE A 134 14.10 -18.36 1.70
CA ILE A 134 12.88 -19.10 1.39
C ILE A 134 12.43 -19.95 2.59
N GLN A 135 13.35 -20.49 3.36
CA GLN A 135 13.02 -21.18 4.61
C GLN A 135 12.36 -20.23 5.63
N LYS A 136 12.84 -18.98 5.72
CA LYS A 136 12.15 -17.95 6.52
C LYS A 136 10.71 -17.70 6.02
N LEU A 137 10.54 -17.59 4.71
CA LEU A 137 9.22 -17.42 4.08
C LEU A 137 8.30 -18.61 4.40
N ALA A 138 8.78 -19.83 4.26
CA ALA A 138 8.07 -21.06 4.60
C ALA A 138 7.65 -21.11 6.08
N ALA A 139 8.49 -20.59 6.98
CA ALA A 139 8.14 -20.49 8.39
C ALA A 139 6.93 -19.55 8.64
N TYR A 140 6.82 -18.44 7.90
CA TYR A 140 5.63 -17.57 7.94
C TYR A 140 4.41 -18.28 7.36
N ALA A 141 4.57 -19.01 6.26
CA ALA A 141 3.50 -19.79 5.64
C ALA A 141 2.94 -20.84 6.59
N ASN A 142 3.80 -21.64 7.24
CA ASN A 142 3.43 -22.68 8.20
C ASN A 142 2.67 -22.12 9.40
N LYS A 143 3.06 -20.92 9.86
CA LYS A 143 2.38 -20.21 10.95
C LYS A 143 1.11 -19.48 10.50
N LYS A 144 0.78 -19.50 9.21
CA LYS A 144 -0.32 -18.71 8.61
C LYS A 144 -0.23 -17.22 8.98
N GLN A 145 0.97 -16.67 9.02
CA GLN A 145 1.24 -15.27 9.40
C GLN A 145 1.77 -14.50 8.19
N PRO A 146 1.42 -13.23 8.04
CA PRO A 146 2.03 -12.37 7.04
C PRO A 146 3.50 -12.09 7.41
N VAL A 147 4.33 -11.85 6.39
CA VAL A 147 5.67 -11.31 6.62
C VAL A 147 5.54 -9.87 7.10
N PRO A 148 6.14 -9.47 8.22
CA PRO A 148 6.04 -8.11 8.75
C PRO A 148 7.01 -7.16 8.02
N TRP A 149 6.71 -6.88 6.75
CA TRP A 149 7.50 -5.99 5.92
C TRP A 149 7.62 -4.59 6.50
N VAL A 150 8.80 -4.02 6.44
CA VAL A 150 9.06 -2.64 6.85
C VAL A 150 8.78 -1.70 5.68
N ARG A 151 7.88 -0.72 5.88
CA ARG A 151 7.54 0.26 4.85
C ARG A 151 8.75 1.14 4.53
N VAL A 152 9.18 1.12 3.26
CA VAL A 152 10.30 1.92 2.74
C VAL A 152 9.84 3.33 2.37
N HIS A 153 8.88 3.43 1.47
CA HIS A 153 8.30 4.70 1.03
C HIS A 153 7.19 5.11 1.99
N LYS A 154 7.36 6.26 2.64
CA LYS A 154 6.41 6.76 3.62
C LYS A 154 6.16 8.25 3.39
N VAL A 155 4.88 8.61 3.30
CA VAL A 155 4.40 9.99 3.43
C VAL A 155 3.91 10.21 4.87
N PRO A 156 3.81 11.46 5.36
CA PRO A 156 3.19 11.76 6.65
C PRO A 156 1.76 11.26 6.74
N GLU A 157 1.28 10.94 7.93
CA GLU A 157 -0.05 10.33 8.14
C GLU A 157 -1.21 11.27 7.78
N TYR A 158 -0.97 12.57 7.81
CA TYR A 158 -1.94 13.58 7.38
C TYR A 158 -1.99 13.77 5.84
N VAL A 159 -1.26 12.95 5.08
CA VAL A 159 -1.23 12.99 3.61
C VAL A 159 -1.95 11.79 3.03
N ARG A 160 -2.94 12.06 2.19
CA ARG A 160 -3.60 11.06 1.36
C ARG A 160 -2.83 10.86 0.06
N PHE A 161 -2.36 9.65 -0.19
CA PHE A 161 -1.76 9.30 -1.47
C PHE A 161 -2.45 8.07 -2.08
N PRO A 162 -3.36 8.26 -3.04
CA PRO A 162 -4.04 7.15 -3.71
C PRO A 162 -3.23 6.64 -4.90
N HIS A 163 -2.56 5.49 -4.79
CA HIS A 163 -1.84 4.86 -5.90
C HIS A 163 -2.74 4.69 -7.13
N MET A 164 -3.96 4.21 -6.95
CA MET A 164 -4.90 3.98 -8.05
C MET A 164 -5.11 5.19 -8.95
N ARG A 165 -5.10 6.41 -8.42
CA ARG A 165 -5.28 7.63 -9.20
C ARG A 165 -4.08 7.90 -10.10
N HIS A 166 -2.87 7.73 -9.57
CA HIS A 166 -1.62 7.97 -10.29
C HIS A 166 -1.37 6.89 -11.36
N VAL A 167 -1.54 5.61 -10.97
CA VAL A 167 -1.32 4.48 -11.87
C VAL A 167 -2.32 4.48 -13.03
N ASN A 168 -3.61 4.73 -12.75
CA ASN A 168 -4.63 4.84 -13.81
C ASN A 168 -4.46 6.10 -14.68
N ALA A 169 -3.81 7.15 -14.16
CA ALA A 169 -3.39 8.29 -14.99
C ALA A 169 -2.20 7.96 -15.90
N GLY A 170 -1.60 6.77 -15.77
CA GLY A 170 -0.46 6.31 -16.57
C GLY A 170 0.90 6.74 -16.04
N VAL A 171 0.98 7.16 -14.76
CA VAL A 171 2.26 7.44 -14.11
C VAL A 171 2.98 6.11 -13.89
N THR A 172 4.22 5.99 -14.39
CA THR A 172 5.01 4.77 -14.23
C THR A 172 5.51 4.61 -12.80
N CYS A 173 5.63 3.37 -12.35
CA CYS A 173 6.11 3.05 -10.99
C CYS A 173 7.48 3.71 -10.71
N GLN A 174 8.36 3.68 -11.71
CA GLN A 174 9.73 4.18 -11.61
C GLN A 174 9.81 5.71 -11.45
N THR A 175 8.78 6.45 -11.85
CA THR A 175 8.71 7.90 -11.64
C THR A 175 8.86 8.27 -10.16
N CYS A 176 8.27 7.47 -9.26
CA CYS A 176 8.29 7.69 -7.82
C CYS A 176 9.28 6.76 -7.09
N HIS A 177 9.37 5.52 -7.57
CA HIS A 177 10.16 4.46 -6.91
C HIS A 177 11.56 4.27 -7.48
N GLY A 178 11.92 4.99 -8.56
CA GLY A 178 13.18 4.79 -9.27
C GLY A 178 13.24 3.43 -9.97
N GLN A 179 14.41 3.00 -10.37
CA GLN A 179 14.65 1.72 -11.03
C GLN A 179 14.59 0.56 -10.02
N ILE A 180 13.44 0.38 -9.38
CA ILE A 180 13.23 -0.61 -8.32
C ILE A 180 13.50 -2.05 -8.78
N ASN A 181 13.31 -2.31 -10.07
CA ASN A 181 13.67 -3.58 -10.71
C ASN A 181 15.18 -3.88 -10.66
N ASN A 182 16.01 -2.87 -10.46
CA ASN A 182 17.47 -3.00 -10.32
C ASN A 182 17.93 -2.94 -8.85
N MET A 183 17.00 -2.81 -7.89
CA MET A 183 17.34 -2.68 -6.47
C MET A 183 17.34 -4.06 -5.77
N PRO A 184 18.50 -4.60 -5.37
CA PRO A 184 18.58 -5.80 -4.55
C PRO A 184 17.91 -5.59 -3.18
N GLN A 185 18.04 -4.39 -2.65
CA GLN A 185 17.32 -3.90 -1.47
C GLN A 185 16.70 -2.55 -1.81
N VAL A 186 15.39 -2.44 -1.59
CA VAL A 186 14.65 -1.23 -1.92
C VAL A 186 15.04 -0.08 -1.01
N PHE A 187 15.22 1.09 -1.59
CA PHE A 187 15.42 2.35 -0.87
C PHE A 187 14.42 3.42 -1.35
N GLN A 188 14.18 4.42 -0.52
CA GLN A 188 13.33 5.54 -0.89
C GLN A 188 14.06 6.43 -1.90
N TYR A 189 13.62 6.36 -3.14
CA TYR A 189 14.21 7.08 -4.28
C TYR A 189 13.79 8.55 -4.30
N ALA A 190 12.49 8.83 -4.34
CA ALA A 190 11.96 10.18 -4.37
C ALA A 190 11.84 10.76 -2.95
N SER A 191 11.95 12.08 -2.82
CA SER A 191 11.83 12.77 -1.53
C SER A 191 10.46 12.60 -0.89
N LEU A 192 9.41 12.53 -1.71
CA LEU A 192 8.00 12.46 -1.31
C LEU A 192 7.58 13.62 -0.37
N ASN A 193 8.33 14.72 -0.40
CA ASN A 193 7.94 15.95 0.30
C ASN A 193 6.86 16.70 -0.50
N MET A 194 6.18 17.64 0.14
CA MET A 194 5.10 18.42 -0.47
C MET A 194 5.56 19.13 -1.77
N GLY A 195 6.74 19.75 -1.76
CA GLY A 195 7.27 20.45 -2.93
C GLY A 195 7.48 19.53 -4.14
N TRP A 196 7.93 18.29 -3.90
CA TRP A 196 8.10 17.30 -4.96
C TRP A 196 6.75 16.90 -5.57
N CYS A 197 5.72 16.68 -4.75
CA CYS A 197 4.37 16.37 -5.22
C CYS A 197 3.76 17.54 -6.00
N VAL A 198 3.80 18.74 -5.42
CA VAL A 198 3.24 19.97 -5.99
C VAL A 198 3.91 20.31 -7.32
N SER A 199 5.23 20.13 -7.45
CA SER A 199 5.93 20.41 -8.72
C SER A 199 5.35 19.59 -9.88
N CYS A 200 5.08 18.30 -9.67
CA CYS A 200 4.45 17.44 -10.69
C CYS A 200 3.00 17.86 -10.97
N HIS A 201 2.22 18.18 -9.92
CA HIS A 201 0.82 18.58 -10.07
C HIS A 201 0.68 19.93 -10.81
N VAL A 202 1.57 20.87 -10.56
CA VAL A 202 1.58 22.19 -11.24
C VAL A 202 2.09 22.09 -12.67
N GLN A 203 3.23 21.41 -12.89
CA GLN A 203 3.83 21.29 -14.21
C GLN A 203 3.08 20.29 -15.11
N GLY A 204 2.39 19.34 -14.51
CA GLY A 204 1.76 18.19 -15.17
C GLY A 204 2.74 17.04 -15.41
N TYR A 205 2.20 15.84 -15.49
CA TYR A 205 2.95 14.62 -15.78
C TYR A 205 3.19 14.46 -17.29
N SER A 206 4.44 14.22 -17.68
CA SER A 206 4.81 13.89 -19.04
C SER A 206 4.93 12.37 -19.22
N PRO A 207 4.14 11.75 -20.12
CA PRO A 207 4.29 10.32 -20.41
C PRO A 207 5.70 9.95 -20.90
N ALA A 208 6.32 10.83 -21.68
CA ALA A 208 7.69 10.61 -22.18
C ALA A 208 8.72 10.59 -21.03
N GLU A 209 8.60 11.49 -20.06
CA GLU A 209 9.46 11.48 -18.87
C GLU A 209 9.23 10.23 -18.03
N GLY A 210 7.98 9.79 -17.92
CA GLY A 210 7.64 8.54 -17.23
C GLY A 210 8.27 7.31 -17.89
N LEU A 211 8.24 7.21 -19.21
CA LEU A 211 8.90 6.13 -19.93
C LEU A 211 10.43 6.18 -19.75
N LYS A 212 11.04 7.35 -19.82
CA LYS A 212 12.49 7.52 -19.53
C LYS A 212 12.82 7.05 -18.10
N ALA A 213 12.00 7.43 -17.12
CA ALA A 213 12.15 6.97 -15.74
C ALA A 213 12.03 5.45 -15.62
N ALA A 214 11.25 4.81 -16.48
CA ALA A 214 11.10 3.36 -16.54
C ALA A 214 12.23 2.66 -17.34
N GLY A 215 13.17 3.42 -17.92
CA GLY A 215 14.28 2.89 -18.71
C GLY A 215 13.96 2.65 -20.19
N TYR A 216 12.85 3.22 -20.68
CA TYR A 216 12.47 3.14 -22.09
C TYR A 216 12.80 4.44 -22.83
N VAL A 217 13.10 4.30 -24.12
CA VAL A 217 13.23 5.45 -25.02
C VAL A 217 11.84 5.75 -25.59
N PRO A 218 11.24 6.93 -25.28
CA PRO A 218 9.95 7.27 -25.84
C PRO A 218 10.07 7.58 -27.34
N ASP A 219 9.09 7.18 -28.12
CA ASP A 219 8.97 7.52 -29.52
C ASP A 219 8.50 9.00 -29.70
N SER A 220 8.56 9.48 -30.92
CA SER A 220 8.17 10.86 -31.26
C SER A 220 6.70 11.15 -30.96
N ALA A 221 5.82 10.18 -31.15
CA ALA A 221 4.39 10.31 -30.84
C ALA A 221 4.16 10.48 -29.32
N THR A 222 4.86 9.70 -28.51
CA THR A 222 4.81 9.82 -27.04
C THR A 222 5.40 11.13 -26.55
N ILE A 223 6.49 11.60 -27.18
CA ILE A 223 7.11 12.90 -26.83
C ILE A 223 6.14 14.06 -27.12
N ALA A 224 5.33 13.95 -28.17
CA ALA A 224 4.35 14.95 -28.56
C ALA A 224 3.08 14.97 -27.69
N LEU A 225 2.87 13.98 -26.81
CA LEU A 225 1.71 13.95 -25.94
C LEU A 225 1.73 15.12 -24.94
N PRO A 226 0.58 15.77 -24.73
CA PRO A 226 0.48 16.87 -23.77
C PRO A 226 0.71 16.36 -22.34
N ARG A 227 1.26 17.24 -21.51
CA ARG A 227 1.35 16.95 -20.07
C ARG A 227 -0.04 16.79 -19.45
N LYS A 228 -0.22 15.75 -18.66
CA LYS A 228 -1.46 15.50 -17.90
C LYS A 228 -1.42 16.34 -16.63
N LYS A 229 -2.26 17.36 -16.58
CA LYS A 229 -2.41 18.22 -15.39
C LYS A 229 -3.21 17.52 -14.31
N ALA A 230 -2.94 17.83 -13.06
CA ALA A 230 -3.66 17.36 -11.89
C ALA A 230 -4.04 18.54 -10.99
N SER A 231 -5.04 18.34 -10.14
CA SER A 231 -5.39 19.32 -9.12
C SER A 231 -4.28 19.41 -8.06
N TYR A 232 -4.00 20.62 -7.60
CA TYR A 232 -3.08 20.93 -6.51
C TYR A 232 -3.78 21.62 -5.31
N ASP A 233 -5.10 21.47 -5.24
CA ASP A 233 -5.88 21.90 -4.08
C ASP A 233 -5.42 21.15 -2.82
N CYS A 234 -5.27 21.88 -1.71
CA CYS A 234 -4.77 21.34 -0.45
C CYS A 234 -5.59 20.14 0.05
N SER A 235 -6.91 20.21 -0.09
CA SER A 235 -7.86 19.19 0.37
C SER A 235 -7.76 17.86 -0.41
N ASN A 236 -7.13 17.86 -1.60
CA ASN A 236 -6.93 16.63 -2.37
C ASN A 236 -5.82 15.75 -1.79
N CYS A 237 -4.89 16.35 -1.06
CA CYS A 237 -3.72 15.68 -0.50
C CYS A 237 -3.72 15.62 1.03
N HIS A 238 -4.42 16.53 1.70
CA HIS A 238 -4.45 16.63 3.16
C HIS A 238 -5.86 16.34 3.72
N TYR A 239 -5.87 15.81 4.95
CA TYR A 239 -7.10 15.62 5.73
C TYR A 239 -7.48 16.92 6.41
#